data_015f0f1d3c7a6fa66d971a6c8549257c
#
_entry.id   015f0f1d3c7a6fa66d971a6c8549257c
#
_cell.length_a   1.000
_cell.length_b   1.000
_cell.length_c   1.000
_cell.angle_alpha   90.00
_cell.angle_beta   90.00
_cell.angle_gamma   90.00
#
_symmetry.space_group_name_H-M   'P 1'
#
loop_
_entity.id
_entity.type
_entity.pdbx_description
1 polymer ?
#
loop_
_entity_poly.entity_id
_entity_poly.type
_entity_poly.pdbx_seq_one_letter_code
_entity_poly.pdbx_strand_id
1 'polypeptide(L)'
;MSFFVEKFLLTNGKKQSKIEKQTEVRKIKNISVQQWLPLEEILNNGIIKINKNKYVKILKIIPINYNLKSDLEKKTILNSYKILLKTCNFNIQILIQSNKEDLSQHINNIEKNIQKKENKYLKEISENYIKFVQTLNYSRNSASKDFYLIISNENLENFDSIEIVENDLKEKYFKIKECLSRCGNDVIELNEKVEIIKIFYSL
;
A
#
# COMPACT_ATOMS: atom_id res chain seq x y z
N MET A 1 6.70 -19.44 -6.55
CA MET A 1 7.73 -18.70 -7.33
C MET A 1 9.12 -19.30 -7.10
N SER A 2 9.31 -20.58 -7.44
CA SER A 2 10.58 -21.31 -7.18
C SER A 2 11.08 -22.11 -8.40
N PHE A 3 10.65 -21.81 -9.62
CA PHE A 3 11.00 -22.61 -10.81
C PHE A 3 11.85 -21.90 -11.86
N PHE A 4 12.33 -20.68 -11.58
CA PHE A 4 13.07 -19.90 -12.60
C PHE A 4 14.57 -19.72 -12.31
N VAL A 5 15.10 -20.23 -11.20
CA VAL A 5 16.51 -20.06 -10.81
C VAL A 5 17.38 -21.27 -11.18
N GLU A 6 16.82 -22.44 -11.46
CA GLU A 6 17.62 -23.66 -11.69
C GLU A 6 18.12 -23.89 -13.13
N LYS A 7 17.70 -23.09 -14.09
CA LYS A 7 18.03 -23.33 -15.50
C LYS A 7 19.23 -22.55 -16.06
N PHE A 8 19.91 -21.76 -15.24
CA PHE A 8 21.06 -20.93 -15.69
C PHE A 8 22.43 -21.47 -15.32
N LEU A 9 22.52 -22.63 -14.65
CA LEU A 9 23.80 -23.15 -14.13
C LEU A 9 24.32 -24.42 -14.83
N LEU A 10 23.77 -24.85 -15.95
CA LEU A 10 24.16 -26.13 -16.61
C LEU A 10 24.76 -26.02 -18.00
N THR A 11 25.47 -24.93 -18.32
CA THR A 11 26.34 -24.95 -19.53
C THR A 11 27.65 -24.24 -19.24
N ASN A 12 28.64 -24.97 -18.72
CA ASN A 12 30.02 -24.87 -19.16
C ASN A 12 30.87 -25.96 -18.46
N GLY A 13 31.11 -26.99 -19.17
CA GLY A 13 31.95 -28.09 -18.75
C GLY A 13 33.43 -27.82 -18.94
N LYS A 14 34.21 -28.39 -18.03
CA LYS A 14 35.60 -28.83 -18.14
C LYS A 14 36.70 -27.79 -18.30
N LYS A 15 37.32 -27.42 -17.15
CA LYS A 15 38.78 -27.56 -16.99
C LYS A 15 39.09 -27.74 -15.50
N GLN A 16 39.64 -28.89 -15.16
CA GLN A 16 40.21 -29.17 -13.84
C GLN A 16 41.48 -28.34 -13.68
N SER A 17 41.52 -27.46 -12.67
CA SER A 17 42.74 -27.03 -12.02
C SER A 17 42.46 -27.02 -10.52
N LYS A 18 43.30 -27.73 -9.77
CA LYS A 18 43.34 -27.73 -8.31
C LYS A 18 43.41 -26.29 -7.82
N ILE A 19 42.33 -25.80 -7.27
CA ILE A 19 42.30 -24.58 -6.46
C ILE A 19 41.82 -25.04 -5.10
N GLU A 20 42.67 -24.91 -4.11
CA GLU A 20 42.36 -25.05 -2.70
C GLU A 20 41.12 -24.21 -2.41
N LYS A 21 40.04 -24.87 -2.03
CA LYS A 21 38.85 -24.20 -1.52
C LYS A 21 39.17 -23.62 -0.15
N GLN A 22 39.63 -22.38 -0.12
CA GLN A 22 39.45 -21.56 1.05
C GLN A 22 37.96 -21.29 1.16
N THR A 23 37.32 -22.00 2.06
CA THR A 23 35.94 -21.75 2.46
C THR A 23 35.95 -20.42 3.24
N GLU A 24 35.87 -19.30 2.52
CA GLU A 24 35.43 -18.04 3.13
C GLU A 24 34.02 -18.24 3.61
N VAL A 25 33.86 -18.57 4.87
CA VAL A 25 32.61 -18.43 5.60
C VAL A 25 32.29 -16.93 5.57
N ARG A 26 31.51 -16.51 4.59
CA ARG A 26 30.92 -15.16 4.59
C ARG A 26 30.19 -15.02 5.90
N LYS A 27 30.78 -14.29 6.84
CA LYS A 27 30.09 -13.82 8.05
C LYS A 27 28.85 -13.06 7.56
N ILE A 28 27.69 -13.70 7.62
CA ILE A 28 26.41 -13.03 7.43
C ILE A 28 26.38 -11.98 8.54
N LYS A 29 26.69 -10.73 8.21
CA LYS A 29 26.43 -9.61 9.11
C LYS A 29 24.94 -9.65 9.39
N ASN A 30 24.56 -9.88 10.64
CA ASN A 30 23.18 -9.69 11.09
C ASN A 30 22.84 -8.21 10.93
N ILE A 31 22.37 -7.86 9.75
CA ILE A 31 21.89 -6.52 9.43
C ILE A 31 20.51 -6.44 10.10
N SER A 32 20.30 -5.46 10.97
CA SER A 32 18.99 -5.24 11.56
C SER A 32 17.99 -4.90 10.45
N VAL A 33 16.69 -5.22 10.66
CA VAL A 33 15.62 -4.89 9.70
C VAL A 33 15.64 -3.40 9.35
N GLN A 34 15.96 -2.53 10.31
CA GLN A 34 16.10 -1.09 10.11
C GLN A 34 17.26 -0.70 9.17
N GLN A 35 18.36 -1.46 9.19
CA GLN A 35 19.49 -1.24 8.27
C GLN A 35 19.24 -1.82 6.88
N TRP A 36 18.32 -2.77 6.77
CA TRP A 36 17.92 -3.38 5.50
C TRP A 36 16.88 -2.54 4.76
N LEU A 37 15.99 -1.85 5.48
CA LEU A 37 15.00 -0.94 4.89
C LEU A 37 15.70 0.25 4.24
N PRO A 38 15.46 0.53 2.96
CA PRO A 38 16.07 1.66 2.25
C PRO A 38 15.50 3.03 2.66
N LEU A 39 14.70 3.09 3.72
CA LEU A 39 14.03 4.29 4.21
C LEU A 39 15.00 5.09 5.09
N GLU A 40 15.33 6.32 4.69
CA GLU A 40 16.19 7.21 5.46
C GLU A 40 15.37 8.07 6.41
N GLU A 41 14.36 8.77 5.90
CA GLU A 41 13.58 9.74 6.68
C GLU A 41 12.18 9.93 6.11
N ILE A 42 11.22 10.27 7.00
CA ILE A 42 9.89 10.75 6.62
C ILE A 42 9.79 12.22 7.01
N LEU A 43 9.67 13.10 6.03
CA LEU A 43 9.54 14.54 6.20
C LEU A 43 8.15 14.92 6.72
N ASN A 44 8.02 16.15 7.24
CA ASN A 44 6.77 16.61 7.87
C ASN A 44 5.57 16.72 6.91
N ASN A 45 5.83 16.81 5.61
CA ASN A 45 4.82 16.88 4.54
C ASN A 45 4.49 15.49 3.94
N GLY A 46 4.86 14.40 4.61
CA GLY A 46 4.60 13.04 4.18
C GLY A 46 5.46 12.55 3.01
N ILE A 47 6.49 13.29 2.66
CA ILE A 47 7.49 12.84 1.68
C ILE A 47 8.48 11.91 2.37
N ILE A 48 8.74 10.78 1.73
CA ILE A 48 9.64 9.74 2.22
C ILE A 48 10.93 9.83 1.45
N LYS A 49 12.04 10.03 2.15
CA LYS A 49 13.38 9.96 1.58
C LYS A 49 13.88 8.53 1.59
N ILE A 50 14.17 8.02 0.41
CA ILE A 50 14.77 6.71 0.17
C ILE A 50 16.21 6.95 -0.33
N ASN A 51 17.11 6.01 -0.08
CA ASN A 51 18.54 6.08 -0.42
C ASN A 51 18.87 6.98 -1.62
N LYS A 52 19.97 7.75 -1.49
CA LYS A 52 20.60 8.54 -2.57
C LYS A 52 19.64 9.48 -3.33
N ASN A 53 19.05 10.43 -2.62
CA ASN A 53 18.24 11.50 -3.21
C ASN A 53 16.98 11.04 -3.97
N LYS A 54 16.47 9.86 -3.69
CA LYS A 54 15.16 9.44 -4.19
C LYS A 54 14.09 9.80 -3.15
N TYR A 55 13.09 10.53 -3.61
CA TYR A 55 11.95 10.94 -2.78
C TYR A 55 10.66 10.32 -3.31
N VAL A 56 9.80 9.91 -2.39
CA VAL A 56 8.57 9.18 -2.68
C VAL A 56 7.43 9.79 -1.90
N LYS A 57 6.24 9.83 -2.48
CA LYS A 57 5.00 10.21 -1.80
C LYS A 57 3.93 9.14 -2.00
N ILE A 58 3.21 8.83 -0.93
CA ILE A 58 2.13 7.85 -0.94
C ILE A 58 0.79 8.60 -0.97
N LEU A 59 -0.07 8.22 -1.89
CA LEU A 59 -1.42 8.75 -2.05
C LEU A 59 -2.41 7.62 -1.74
N LYS A 60 -3.37 7.86 -0.86
CA LYS A 60 -4.46 6.92 -0.60
C LYS A 60 -5.58 7.15 -1.61
N ILE A 61 -6.07 6.07 -2.23
CA ILE A 61 -7.18 6.13 -3.18
C ILE A 61 -8.43 5.56 -2.53
N ILE A 62 -9.51 6.32 -2.56
CA ILE A 62 -10.83 5.84 -2.18
C ILE A 62 -11.55 5.41 -3.46
N PRO A 63 -11.72 4.10 -3.70
CA PRO A 63 -12.29 3.61 -4.93
C PRO A 63 -13.80 3.76 -4.94
N ILE A 64 -14.38 3.93 -6.13
CA ILE A 64 -15.82 3.78 -6.36
C ILE A 64 -16.20 2.31 -6.53
N ASN A 65 -17.46 1.99 -6.27
CA ASN A 65 -17.99 0.69 -6.62
C ASN A 65 -18.36 0.66 -8.11
N TYR A 66 -17.41 0.24 -8.95
CA TYR A 66 -17.55 0.14 -10.39
C TYR A 66 -18.72 -0.77 -10.82
N ASN A 67 -19.01 -1.85 -10.08
CA ASN A 67 -20.05 -2.81 -10.44
C ASN A 67 -21.45 -2.23 -10.34
N LEU A 68 -21.67 -1.21 -9.49
CA LEU A 68 -22.96 -0.53 -9.34
C LEU A 68 -23.20 0.56 -10.38
N LYS A 69 -22.25 0.79 -11.28
CA LYS A 69 -22.35 1.83 -12.30
C LYS A 69 -23.08 1.33 -13.54
N SER A 70 -23.82 2.22 -14.20
CA SER A 70 -24.44 1.95 -15.51
C SER A 70 -23.38 1.75 -16.60
N ASP A 71 -23.75 1.16 -17.72
CA ASP A 71 -22.81 0.90 -18.82
C ASP A 71 -22.24 2.19 -19.42
N LEU A 72 -23.02 3.28 -19.44
CA LEU A 72 -22.56 4.60 -19.90
C LEU A 72 -21.50 5.17 -18.93
N GLU A 73 -21.78 5.12 -17.62
CA GLU A 73 -20.82 5.54 -16.59
C GLU A 73 -19.53 4.70 -16.64
N LYS A 74 -19.65 3.38 -16.81
CA LYS A 74 -18.49 2.49 -16.96
C LYS A 74 -17.61 2.88 -18.15
N LYS A 75 -18.20 3.20 -19.30
CA LYS A 75 -17.47 3.71 -20.48
C LYS A 75 -16.76 5.03 -20.18
N THR A 76 -17.43 5.95 -19.48
CA THR A 76 -16.85 7.24 -19.09
C THR A 76 -15.68 7.07 -18.15
N ILE A 77 -15.81 6.20 -17.15
CA ILE A 77 -14.74 5.85 -16.20
C ILE A 77 -13.53 5.27 -16.96
N LEU A 78 -13.75 4.32 -17.86
CA LEU A 78 -12.68 3.72 -18.66
C LEU A 78 -11.95 4.74 -19.55
N ASN A 79 -12.69 5.69 -20.12
CA ASN A 79 -12.11 6.77 -20.92
C ASN A 79 -11.26 7.71 -20.04
N SER A 80 -11.71 8.02 -18.83
CA SER A 80 -10.97 8.82 -17.87
C SER A 80 -9.67 8.12 -17.43
N TYR A 81 -9.69 6.80 -17.22
CA TYR A 81 -8.47 6.02 -16.97
C TYR A 81 -7.50 6.03 -18.17
N LYS A 82 -8.00 5.98 -19.40
CA LYS A 82 -7.15 6.13 -20.60
C LYS A 82 -6.46 7.49 -20.62
N ILE A 83 -7.18 8.55 -20.21
CA ILE A 83 -6.61 9.91 -20.10
C ILE A 83 -5.54 9.93 -19.02
N LEU A 84 -5.79 9.35 -17.82
CA LEU A 84 -4.79 9.22 -16.76
C LEU A 84 -3.50 8.60 -17.29
N LEU A 85 -3.59 7.44 -17.94
CA LEU A 85 -2.43 6.70 -18.45
C LEU A 85 -1.66 7.48 -19.54
N LYS A 86 -2.35 8.34 -20.32
CA LYS A 86 -1.72 9.20 -21.31
C LYS A 86 -1.07 10.45 -20.69
N THR A 87 -1.64 10.95 -19.61
CA THR A 87 -1.19 12.18 -18.93
C THR A 87 -0.02 11.90 -17.99
N CYS A 88 0.01 10.72 -17.38
CA CYS A 88 1.12 10.32 -16.51
C CYS A 88 2.32 9.88 -17.32
N ASN A 89 3.27 10.81 -17.50
CA ASN A 89 4.57 10.59 -18.13
C ASN A 89 5.68 10.28 -17.10
N PHE A 90 5.30 9.80 -15.92
CA PHE A 90 6.18 9.47 -14.82
C PHE A 90 5.78 8.10 -14.23
N ASN A 91 6.71 7.48 -13.50
CA ASN A 91 6.49 6.16 -12.94
C ASN A 91 5.49 6.20 -11.78
N ILE A 92 4.51 5.30 -11.82
CA ILE A 92 3.51 5.11 -10.78
C ILE A 92 3.60 3.66 -10.31
N GLN A 93 3.64 3.47 -9.00
CA GLN A 93 3.51 2.16 -8.39
C GLN A 93 2.13 2.04 -7.72
N ILE A 94 1.46 0.93 -7.91
CA ILE A 94 0.17 0.63 -7.28
C ILE A 94 0.43 -0.38 -6.16
N LEU A 95 0.02 -0.03 -4.94
CA LEU A 95 0.03 -0.92 -3.79
C LEU A 95 -1.41 -1.21 -3.38
N ILE A 96 -1.77 -2.49 -3.34
CA ILE A 96 -3.05 -2.95 -2.83
C ILE A 96 -2.78 -3.77 -1.58
N GLN A 97 -3.31 -3.31 -0.46
CA GLN A 97 -3.13 -3.93 0.84
C GLN A 97 -4.43 -4.53 1.32
N SER A 98 -4.39 -5.81 1.72
CA SER A 98 -5.54 -6.49 2.30
C SER A 98 -5.43 -6.46 3.82
N ASN A 99 -6.31 -5.71 4.48
CA ASN A 99 -6.36 -5.62 5.93
C ASN A 99 -7.51 -6.50 6.44
N LYS A 100 -7.22 -7.27 7.46
CA LYS A 100 -8.27 -8.00 8.16
C LYS A 100 -9.12 -6.98 8.92
N GLU A 101 -10.42 -6.96 8.64
CA GLU A 101 -11.32 -6.01 9.29
C GLU A 101 -11.51 -6.42 10.75
N ASP A 102 -11.10 -5.56 11.67
CA ASP A 102 -11.27 -5.78 13.10
C ASP A 102 -12.62 -5.20 13.56
N LEU A 103 -13.62 -6.06 13.70
CA LEU A 103 -14.95 -5.69 14.18
C LEU A 103 -15.05 -5.66 15.72
N SER A 104 -13.96 -5.87 16.45
CA SER A 104 -13.94 -5.93 17.90
C SER A 104 -14.46 -4.64 18.54
N GLN A 105 -14.09 -3.47 17.98
CA GLN A 105 -14.61 -2.19 18.49
C GLN A 105 -16.11 -2.05 18.30
N HIS A 106 -16.64 -2.51 17.16
CA HIS A 106 -18.07 -2.51 16.89
C HIS A 106 -18.83 -3.40 17.88
N ILE A 107 -18.35 -4.61 18.08
CA ILE A 107 -18.91 -5.57 19.06
C ILE A 107 -18.88 -4.98 20.46
N ASN A 108 -17.74 -4.45 20.91
CA ASN A 108 -17.60 -3.82 22.22
C ASN A 108 -18.56 -2.65 22.44
N ASN A 109 -18.80 -1.84 21.41
CA ASN A 109 -19.76 -0.74 21.48
C ASN A 109 -21.20 -1.24 21.64
N ILE A 110 -21.56 -2.31 20.95
CA ILE A 110 -22.88 -2.94 21.09
C ILE A 110 -23.03 -3.50 22.49
N GLU A 111 -22.07 -4.25 23.00
CA GLU A 111 -22.08 -4.80 24.35
C GLU A 111 -22.24 -3.74 25.44
N LYS A 112 -21.47 -2.63 25.34
CA LYS A 112 -21.62 -1.49 26.26
C LYS A 112 -23.01 -0.86 26.23
N ASN A 113 -23.61 -0.78 25.04
CA ASN A 113 -24.94 -0.19 24.89
C ASN A 113 -26.05 -1.11 25.41
N ILE A 114 -25.88 -2.41 25.30
CA ILE A 114 -26.83 -3.42 25.80
C ILE A 114 -26.83 -3.45 27.32
N GLN A 115 -25.67 -3.35 27.96
CA GLN A 115 -25.56 -3.34 29.43
C GLN A 115 -26.35 -2.21 30.07
N LYS A 116 -26.56 -1.08 29.37
CA LYS A 116 -27.30 0.09 29.84
C LYS A 116 -28.81 -0.01 29.67
N LYS A 117 -29.32 -1.06 29.00
CA LYS A 117 -30.75 -1.22 28.70
C LYS A 117 -31.33 -2.43 29.43
N GLU A 118 -32.45 -2.21 30.08
CA GLU A 118 -33.14 -3.27 30.87
C GLU A 118 -34.03 -4.19 30.02
N ASN A 119 -34.28 -3.86 28.75
CA ASN A 119 -35.17 -4.60 27.89
C ASN A 119 -34.57 -5.96 27.47
N LYS A 120 -35.21 -7.06 27.96
CA LYS A 120 -34.76 -8.44 27.71
C LYS A 120 -34.74 -8.82 26.23
N TYR A 121 -35.72 -8.36 25.44
CA TYR A 121 -35.80 -8.66 24.02
C TYR A 121 -34.66 -8.00 23.22
N LEU A 122 -34.28 -6.78 23.61
CA LEU A 122 -33.14 -6.10 23.00
C LEU A 122 -31.82 -6.81 23.31
N LYS A 123 -31.67 -7.37 24.50
CA LYS A 123 -30.48 -8.16 24.85
C LYS A 123 -30.35 -9.40 23.97
N GLU A 124 -31.43 -10.15 23.82
CA GLU A 124 -31.45 -11.37 23.01
C GLU A 124 -31.15 -11.11 21.52
N ILE A 125 -31.79 -10.08 20.93
CA ILE A 125 -31.52 -9.68 19.55
C ILE A 125 -30.06 -9.28 19.38
N SER A 126 -29.51 -8.54 20.31
CA SER A 126 -28.12 -8.03 20.23
C SER A 126 -27.11 -9.17 20.40
N GLU A 127 -27.36 -10.12 21.28
CA GLU A 127 -26.52 -11.32 21.41
C GLU A 127 -26.51 -12.16 20.12
N ASN A 128 -27.67 -12.34 19.50
CA ASN A 128 -27.79 -13.03 18.22
C ASN A 128 -27.04 -12.26 17.10
N TYR A 129 -27.12 -10.93 17.11
CA TYR A 129 -26.38 -10.10 16.18
C TYR A 129 -24.87 -10.22 16.37
N ILE A 130 -24.38 -10.18 17.61
CA ILE A 130 -22.95 -10.36 17.93
C ILE A 130 -22.46 -11.72 17.41
N LYS A 131 -23.19 -12.79 17.69
CA LYS A 131 -22.85 -14.14 17.17
C LYS A 131 -22.82 -14.18 15.65
N PHE A 132 -23.78 -13.54 14.99
CA PHE A 132 -23.82 -13.43 13.54
C PHE A 132 -22.58 -12.68 13.00
N VAL A 133 -22.22 -11.53 13.58
CA VAL A 133 -21.04 -10.75 13.17
C VAL A 133 -19.74 -11.54 13.40
N GLN A 134 -19.63 -12.22 14.53
CA GLN A 134 -18.48 -13.10 14.82
C GLN A 134 -18.36 -14.22 13.78
N THR A 135 -19.49 -14.88 13.44
CA THR A 135 -19.52 -15.93 12.42
C THR A 135 -19.12 -15.40 11.04
N LEU A 136 -19.60 -14.19 10.66
CA LEU A 136 -19.21 -13.54 9.41
C LEU A 136 -17.72 -13.24 9.37
N ASN A 137 -17.16 -12.76 10.47
CA ASN A 137 -15.75 -12.43 10.57
C ASN A 137 -14.85 -13.69 10.43
N TYR A 138 -15.31 -14.82 10.97
CA TYR A 138 -14.63 -16.11 10.86
C TYR A 138 -14.79 -16.74 9.47
N SER A 139 -16.02 -16.74 8.91
CA SER A 139 -16.33 -17.48 7.69
C SER A 139 -15.91 -16.78 6.40
N ARG A 140 -15.88 -15.46 6.39
CA ARG A 140 -15.62 -14.68 5.16
C ARG A 140 -14.21 -14.15 5.01
N ASN A 141 -13.31 -14.33 6.01
CA ASN A 141 -12.01 -13.65 5.99
C ASN A 141 -12.18 -12.21 5.48
N SER A 142 -13.09 -11.44 6.13
CA SER A 142 -13.46 -10.09 5.69
C SER A 142 -12.22 -9.22 5.62
N ALA A 143 -11.60 -9.19 4.45
CA ALA A 143 -10.47 -8.35 4.19
C ALA A 143 -10.95 -7.08 3.50
N SER A 144 -10.82 -5.95 4.16
CA SER A 144 -10.89 -4.65 3.51
C SER A 144 -9.64 -4.47 2.65
N LYS A 145 -9.79 -3.80 1.51
CA LYS A 145 -8.65 -3.47 0.65
C LYS A 145 -8.41 -1.98 0.66
N ASP A 146 -7.22 -1.60 1.05
CA ASP A 146 -6.73 -0.25 0.88
C ASP A 146 -5.91 -0.15 -0.41
N PHE A 147 -6.11 0.95 -1.14
CA PHE A 147 -5.46 1.22 -2.41
C PHE A 147 -4.57 2.43 -2.26
N TYR A 148 -3.32 2.28 -2.67
CA TYR A 148 -2.34 3.36 -2.63
C TYR A 148 -1.68 3.51 -4.00
N LEU A 149 -1.41 4.77 -4.38
CA LEU A 149 -0.51 5.11 -5.47
C LEU A 149 0.76 5.70 -4.88
N ILE A 150 1.89 5.23 -5.36
CA ILE A 150 3.20 5.69 -4.95
C ILE A 150 3.83 6.39 -6.14
N ILE A 151 4.18 7.65 -5.94
CA ILE A 151 4.86 8.48 -6.93
C ILE A 151 6.27 8.79 -6.44
N SER A 152 7.21 8.84 -7.37
CA SER A 152 8.61 9.13 -7.04
C SER A 152 9.15 10.28 -7.88
N ASN A 153 10.16 10.93 -7.31
CA ASN A 153 11.03 11.82 -8.05
C ASN A 153 12.28 11.02 -8.43
N GLU A 154 12.57 10.88 -9.73
CA GLU A 154 13.64 10.02 -10.25
C GLU A 154 14.85 10.77 -10.81
N ASN A 155 14.77 12.11 -11.01
CA ASN A 155 15.73 12.87 -11.81
C ASN A 155 16.63 13.80 -10.96
N LEU A 156 17.25 13.30 -9.89
CA LEU A 156 17.93 14.17 -8.94
C LEU A 156 19.45 13.99 -8.90
N GLU A 157 20.11 14.00 -10.03
CA GLU A 157 21.56 14.13 -10.01
C GLU A 157 22.05 15.52 -9.53
N ASN A 158 21.19 16.57 -9.54
CA ASN A 158 21.62 17.96 -9.28
C ASN A 158 20.61 18.84 -8.52
N PHE A 159 19.70 18.31 -7.70
CA PHE A 159 18.81 19.18 -6.94
C PHE A 159 19.30 19.45 -5.51
N ASP A 160 19.85 20.65 -5.32
CA ASP A 160 20.31 21.14 -4.01
C ASP A 160 19.17 21.61 -3.10
N SER A 161 17.90 21.62 -3.55
CA SER A 161 16.79 22.08 -2.73
C SER A 161 15.62 21.10 -2.68
N ILE A 162 15.19 20.83 -1.47
CA ILE A 162 14.00 20.00 -1.17
C ILE A 162 12.70 20.60 -1.75
N GLU A 163 12.64 21.92 -1.89
CA GLU A 163 11.49 22.65 -2.42
C GLU A 163 11.16 22.25 -3.87
N ILE A 164 12.17 21.98 -4.68
CA ILE A 164 11.96 21.54 -6.08
C ILE A 164 11.33 20.15 -6.11
N VAL A 165 11.78 19.27 -5.22
CA VAL A 165 11.20 17.92 -5.05
C VAL A 165 9.75 17.98 -4.63
N GLU A 166 9.45 18.85 -3.66
CA GLU A 166 8.08 19.04 -3.17
C GLU A 166 7.16 19.53 -4.28
N ASN A 167 7.61 20.50 -5.05
CA ASN A 167 6.84 21.05 -6.17
C ASN A 167 6.60 20.00 -7.27
N ASP A 168 7.60 19.19 -7.63
CA ASP A 168 7.44 18.12 -8.61
C ASP A 168 6.44 17.04 -8.13
N LEU A 169 6.59 16.56 -6.89
CA LEU A 169 5.67 15.59 -6.32
C LEU A 169 4.24 16.15 -6.18
N LYS A 170 4.10 17.43 -5.86
CA LYS A 170 2.82 18.13 -5.76
C LYS A 170 2.16 18.27 -7.14
N GLU A 171 2.92 18.58 -8.18
CA GLU A 171 2.42 18.64 -9.56
C GLU A 171 1.92 17.26 -10.03
N LYS A 172 2.69 16.19 -9.77
CA LYS A 172 2.29 14.80 -10.04
C LYS A 172 1.02 14.41 -9.30
N TYR A 173 0.92 14.79 -8.02
CA TYR A 173 -0.28 14.57 -7.23
C TYR A 173 -1.51 15.24 -7.85
N PHE A 174 -1.43 16.53 -8.22
CA PHE A 174 -2.56 17.22 -8.82
C PHE A 174 -3.00 16.61 -10.15
N LYS A 175 -2.08 16.19 -11.00
CA LYS A 175 -2.38 15.47 -12.26
C LYS A 175 -3.15 14.17 -11.98
N ILE A 176 -2.69 13.38 -11.02
CA ILE A 176 -3.36 12.13 -10.63
C ILE A 176 -4.74 12.42 -10.05
N LYS A 177 -4.83 13.34 -9.11
CA LYS A 177 -6.08 13.72 -8.44
C LYS A 177 -7.13 14.18 -9.44
N GLU A 178 -6.78 15.07 -10.36
CA GLU A 178 -7.71 15.54 -11.38
C GLU A 178 -8.25 14.40 -12.26
N CYS A 179 -7.36 13.54 -12.75
CA CYS A 179 -7.77 12.43 -13.59
C CYS A 179 -8.61 11.39 -12.86
N LEU A 180 -8.25 11.02 -11.61
CA LEU A 180 -8.99 10.04 -10.83
C LEU A 180 -10.32 10.59 -10.31
N SER A 181 -10.42 11.87 -9.98
CA SER A 181 -11.68 12.51 -9.62
C SER A 181 -12.69 12.48 -10.76
N ARG A 182 -12.23 12.61 -12.02
CA ARG A 182 -13.08 12.41 -13.20
C ARG A 182 -13.59 10.96 -13.33
N CYS A 183 -12.88 9.99 -12.75
CA CYS A 183 -13.35 8.61 -12.63
C CYS A 183 -14.30 8.40 -11.43
N GLY A 184 -14.48 9.44 -10.57
CA GLY A 184 -15.24 9.37 -9.34
C GLY A 184 -14.47 8.83 -8.13
N ASN A 185 -13.17 8.57 -8.27
CA ASN A 185 -12.32 8.15 -7.15
C ASN A 185 -11.76 9.38 -6.42
N ASP A 186 -11.71 9.33 -5.08
CA ASP A 186 -11.02 10.35 -4.31
C ASP A 186 -9.55 10.00 -4.08
N VAL A 187 -8.71 11.03 -4.07
CA VAL A 187 -7.27 10.91 -3.83
C VAL A 187 -6.89 11.77 -2.63
N ILE A 188 -6.34 11.13 -1.61
CA ILE A 188 -5.94 11.75 -0.36
C ILE A 188 -4.42 11.67 -0.23
N GLU A 189 -3.79 12.81 0.07
CA GLU A 189 -2.37 12.84 0.43
C GLU A 189 -2.19 12.36 1.87
N LEU A 190 -1.22 11.47 2.07
CA LEU A 190 -0.80 11.06 3.40
C LEU A 190 0.34 11.98 3.86
N ASN A 191 0.02 12.92 4.74
CA ASN A 191 0.98 13.90 5.24
C ASN A 191 1.50 13.56 6.64
N GLU A 192 0.76 12.74 7.40
CA GLU A 192 1.14 12.39 8.76
C GLU A 192 2.07 11.19 8.81
N LYS A 193 3.19 11.34 9.55
CA LYS A 193 4.16 10.24 9.76
C LYS A 193 3.52 8.98 10.31
N VAL A 194 2.55 9.14 11.23
CA VAL A 194 1.88 8.00 11.89
C VAL A 194 1.09 7.16 10.90
N GLU A 195 0.39 7.80 9.95
CA GLU A 195 -0.37 7.10 8.92
C GLU A 195 0.54 6.32 7.97
N ILE A 196 1.63 6.97 7.55
CA ILE A 196 2.63 6.34 6.67
C ILE A 196 3.28 5.14 7.36
N ILE A 197 3.68 5.27 8.62
CA ILE A 197 4.28 4.20 9.40
C ILE A 197 3.32 3.02 9.55
N LYS A 198 2.02 3.25 9.76
CA LYS A 198 1.01 2.18 9.83
C LYS A 198 0.97 1.34 8.55
N ILE A 199 1.11 1.96 7.38
CA ILE A 199 1.15 1.22 6.10
C ILE A 199 2.34 0.26 6.07
N PHE A 200 3.51 0.71 6.52
CA PHE A 200 4.70 -0.16 6.56
C PHE A 200 4.59 -1.31 7.56
N TYR A 201 3.89 -1.11 8.68
CA TYR A 201 3.68 -2.18 9.66
C TYR A 201 2.61 -3.20 9.25
N SER A 202 1.76 -2.85 8.30
CA SER A 202 0.69 -3.72 7.80
C SER A 202 1.05 -4.42 6.48
N LEU A 203 2.29 -4.24 5.98
CA LEU A 203 2.88 -5.00 4.88
C LEU A 203 3.45 -6.34 5.36
#